data_8831588649feaef8be2b8fdc84c47646
#
_entry.id   8831588649feaef8be2b8fdc84c47646
#
_cell.length_a   1.000
_cell.length_b   1.000
_cell.length_c   1.000
_cell.angle_alpha   90.00
_cell.angle_beta   90.00
_cell.angle_gamma   90.00
#
_symmetry.space_group_name_H-M   'P 1'
#
loop_
_entity.id
_entity.type
_entity.pdbx_description
1 polymer ?
#
loop_
_entity_poly.entity_id
_entity_poly.type
_entity_poly.pdbx_seq_one_letter_code
_entity_poly.pdbx_strand_id
1 'polypeptide(L)'
;MVIKYKYSGLLLLDALFSPIPIFLFIWFFFGHKVVDAAHPFMLIFALSIILHTVLFWLFKLFVACQKLWEKDYLSIKGDHICFYDCLRRKYTEVTADEIEGINDYNYYFVPFIVQIIYTTKGRIFTLPGLTNEGQERVTEIIYDFLYQAEKEKDEKHTTIP
;
A
#
# COMPACT_ATOMS: atom_id res chain seq x y z
N MET A 1 -15.31 10.22 -11.94
CA MET A 1 -14.41 10.75 -10.88
C MET A 1 -13.04 10.10 -11.02
N VAL A 2 -11.93 10.84 -10.76
CA VAL A 2 -10.57 10.29 -10.86
C VAL A 2 -9.78 10.76 -9.64
N ILE A 3 -9.13 9.82 -8.93
CA ILE A 3 -8.19 10.09 -7.84
C ILE A 3 -6.79 9.71 -8.30
N LYS A 4 -5.83 10.60 -8.06
CA LYS A 4 -4.44 10.41 -8.49
C LYS A 4 -3.51 10.15 -7.32
N TYR A 5 -2.45 9.41 -7.58
CA TYR A 5 -1.32 9.33 -6.66
C TYR A 5 -0.62 10.68 -6.57
N LYS A 6 -0.16 11.01 -5.36
CA LYS A 6 0.60 12.22 -5.08
C LYS A 6 2.09 11.92 -5.20
N TYR A 7 2.79 12.67 -6.00
CA TYR A 7 4.26 12.65 -5.97
C TYR A 7 4.75 13.22 -4.64
N SER A 8 5.53 12.45 -3.94
CA SER A 8 6.24 12.89 -2.74
C SER A 8 7.74 12.73 -2.94
N GLY A 9 8.42 13.85 -3.25
CA GLY A 9 9.89 13.89 -3.25
C GLY A 9 10.47 13.52 -1.88
N LEU A 10 9.71 13.75 -0.81
CA LEU A 10 10.05 13.31 0.54
C LEU A 10 10.10 11.78 0.65
N LEU A 11 9.23 11.04 -0.05
CA LEU A 11 9.28 9.57 -0.05
C LEU A 11 10.57 9.07 -0.70
N LEU A 12 11.00 9.71 -1.80
CA LEU A 12 12.25 9.35 -2.47
C LEU A 12 13.46 9.69 -1.59
N LEU A 13 13.47 10.86 -0.96
CA LEU A 13 14.52 11.25 -0.03
C LEU A 13 14.56 10.31 1.17
N ASP A 14 13.42 9.99 1.76
CA ASP A 14 13.32 9.04 2.87
C ASP A 14 13.81 7.63 2.45
N ALA A 15 13.46 7.16 1.26
CA ALA A 15 13.96 5.89 0.73
C ALA A 15 15.49 5.88 0.52
N LEU A 16 16.09 7.02 0.14
CA LEU A 16 17.53 7.15 -0.07
C LEU A 16 18.29 7.26 1.26
N PHE A 17 17.77 7.99 2.24
CA PHE A 17 18.46 8.27 3.49
C PHE A 17 18.15 7.29 4.62
N SER A 18 17.04 6.56 4.56
CA SER A 18 16.64 5.58 5.59
C SER A 18 17.66 4.44 5.84
N PRO A 19 18.53 4.01 4.90
CA PRO A 19 19.53 3.00 5.20
C PRO A 19 20.75 3.53 6.01
N ILE A 20 20.96 4.85 6.09
CA ILE A 20 22.13 5.42 6.77
C ILE A 20 22.22 4.98 8.25
N PRO A 21 21.16 5.07 9.07
CA PRO A 21 21.21 4.60 10.45
C PRO A 21 21.55 3.10 10.57
N ILE A 22 21.10 2.30 9.60
CA ILE A 22 21.36 0.85 9.56
C ILE A 22 22.84 0.59 9.30
N PHE A 23 23.41 1.27 8.30
CA PHE A 23 24.85 1.15 8.00
C PHE A 23 25.71 1.60 9.18
N LEU A 24 25.32 2.69 9.85
CA LEU A 24 25.99 3.16 11.06
C LEU A 24 25.90 2.13 12.20
N PHE A 25 24.72 1.53 12.39
CA PHE A 25 24.52 0.50 13.40
C PHE A 25 25.34 -0.77 13.10
N ILE A 26 25.32 -1.24 11.85
CA ILE A 26 26.11 -2.39 11.40
C ILE A 26 27.61 -2.09 11.59
N TRP A 27 28.07 -0.93 11.14
CA TRP A 27 29.47 -0.53 11.27
C TRP A 27 29.91 -0.47 12.74
N PHE A 28 29.09 0.13 13.61
CA PHE A 28 29.37 0.20 15.05
C PHE A 28 29.38 -1.18 15.68
N PHE A 29 28.37 -2.02 15.41
CA PHE A 29 28.21 -3.32 16.05
C PHE A 29 29.30 -4.31 15.62
N PHE A 30 29.63 -4.35 14.34
CA PHE A 30 30.62 -5.29 13.82
C PHE A 30 32.05 -4.68 13.81
N GLY A 31 32.19 -3.38 13.64
CA GLY A 31 33.49 -2.71 13.59
C GLY A 31 34.20 -2.59 14.94
N HIS A 32 33.47 -2.52 16.05
CA HIS A 32 34.01 -2.39 17.40
C HIS A 32 34.12 -3.71 18.18
N LYS A 33 34.09 -4.85 17.51
CA LYS A 33 34.20 -6.18 18.15
C LYS A 33 33.14 -6.45 19.24
N VAL A 34 32.04 -5.72 19.22
CA VAL A 34 30.93 -5.95 20.16
C VAL A 34 30.36 -7.34 19.95
N VAL A 35 30.47 -7.87 18.73
CA VAL A 35 30.02 -9.22 18.37
C VAL A 35 30.76 -10.30 19.13
N ASP A 36 32.07 -10.14 19.35
CA ASP A 36 32.90 -11.14 20.01
C ASP A 36 32.53 -11.32 21.50
N ALA A 37 31.98 -10.27 22.11
CA ALA A 37 31.54 -10.26 23.50
C ALA A 37 30.03 -10.50 23.67
N ALA A 38 29.26 -10.55 22.56
CA ALA A 38 27.80 -10.63 22.62
C ALA A 38 27.34 -12.06 22.86
N HIS A 39 26.39 -12.22 23.79
CA HIS A 39 25.69 -13.49 23.98
C HIS A 39 24.97 -13.88 22.65
N PRO A 40 24.95 -15.18 22.28
CA PRO A 40 24.31 -15.66 21.04
C PRO A 40 22.88 -15.11 20.80
N PHE A 41 22.12 -14.95 21.88
CA PHE A 41 20.77 -14.37 21.84
C PHE A 41 20.78 -12.91 21.33
N MET A 42 21.75 -12.10 21.81
CA MET A 42 21.89 -10.70 21.38
C MET A 42 22.27 -10.61 19.91
N LEU A 43 23.09 -11.54 19.42
CA LEU A 43 23.47 -11.62 18.02
C LEU A 43 22.25 -11.93 17.13
N ILE A 44 21.45 -12.92 17.50
CA ILE A 44 20.22 -13.28 16.77
C ILE A 44 19.25 -12.10 16.74
N PHE A 45 19.08 -11.42 17.87
CA PHE A 45 18.22 -10.23 17.98
C PHE A 45 18.70 -9.09 17.07
N ALA A 46 20.00 -8.79 17.09
CA ALA A 46 20.60 -7.75 16.22
C ALA A 46 20.44 -8.09 14.74
N LEU A 47 20.68 -9.34 14.34
CA LEU A 47 20.48 -9.81 12.96
C LEU A 47 19.02 -9.73 12.54
N SER A 48 18.09 -10.03 13.43
CA SER A 48 16.65 -9.90 13.16
C SER A 48 16.25 -8.46 12.91
N ILE A 49 16.76 -7.50 13.69
CA ILE A 49 16.52 -6.05 13.48
C ILE A 49 17.08 -5.61 12.13
N ILE A 50 18.32 -6.01 11.81
CA ILE A 50 18.98 -5.67 10.55
C ILE A 50 18.14 -6.18 9.36
N LEU A 51 17.79 -7.47 9.39
CA LEU A 51 16.98 -8.09 8.34
C LEU A 51 15.65 -7.35 8.14
N HIS A 52 14.94 -7.07 9.24
CA HIS A 52 13.67 -6.34 9.21
C HIS A 52 13.81 -4.97 8.58
N THR A 53 14.85 -4.23 8.97
CA THR A 53 15.09 -2.88 8.50
C THR A 53 15.52 -2.86 7.01
N VAL A 54 16.27 -3.86 6.58
CA VAL A 54 16.63 -4.03 5.15
C VAL A 54 15.38 -4.34 4.31
N LEU A 55 14.53 -5.26 4.75
CA LEU A 55 13.28 -5.57 4.04
C LEU A 55 12.36 -4.35 3.92
N PHE A 56 12.25 -3.58 5.01
CA PHE A 56 11.51 -2.34 5.03
C PHE A 56 12.06 -1.29 4.04
N TRP A 57 13.37 -1.12 4.01
CA TRP A 57 14.03 -0.23 3.07
C TRP A 57 13.80 -0.67 1.61
N LEU A 58 13.96 -1.95 1.32
CA LEU A 58 13.68 -2.49 -0.02
C LEU A 58 12.25 -2.23 -0.46
N PHE A 59 11.29 -2.34 0.46
CA PHE A 59 9.89 -2.03 0.17
C PHE A 59 9.67 -0.55 -0.12
N LYS A 60 10.26 0.36 0.67
CA LYS A 60 10.22 1.81 0.39
C LYS A 60 10.81 2.14 -0.98
N LEU A 61 11.98 1.56 -1.28
CA LEU A 61 12.64 1.74 -2.57
C LEU A 61 11.78 1.23 -3.72
N PHE A 62 11.15 0.07 -3.56
CA PHE A 62 10.22 -0.48 -4.54
C PHE A 62 9.07 0.49 -4.83
N VAL A 63 8.44 1.03 -3.80
CA VAL A 63 7.35 2.00 -3.97
C VAL A 63 7.84 3.30 -4.61
N ALA A 64 8.99 3.82 -4.17
CA ALA A 64 9.57 5.04 -4.73
C ALA A 64 9.90 4.90 -6.23
N CYS A 65 10.34 3.70 -6.66
CA CYS A 65 10.64 3.40 -8.07
C CYS A 65 9.41 3.16 -8.94
N GLN A 66 8.21 3.07 -8.35
CA GLN A 66 6.98 2.75 -9.11
C GLN A 66 6.47 3.91 -9.97
N LYS A 67 6.98 5.11 -9.83
CA LYS A 67 6.45 6.33 -10.49
C LYS A 67 4.93 6.47 -10.32
N LEU A 68 4.44 6.22 -9.12
CA LEU A 68 2.99 6.24 -8.85
C LEU A 68 2.34 7.58 -9.17
N TRP A 69 3.08 8.69 -9.05
CA TRP A 69 2.61 10.04 -9.34
C TRP A 69 2.13 10.26 -10.79
N GLU A 70 2.49 9.38 -11.72
CA GLU A 70 2.01 9.39 -13.11
C GLU A 70 0.71 8.59 -13.28
N LYS A 71 0.23 7.94 -12.23
CA LYS A 71 -0.89 7.01 -12.30
C LYS A 71 -2.13 7.55 -11.60
N ASP A 72 -3.27 7.27 -12.19
CA ASP A 72 -4.53 7.38 -11.48
C ASP A 72 -4.61 6.23 -10.47
N TYR A 73 -4.92 6.55 -9.22
CA TYR A 73 -5.14 5.54 -8.18
C TYR A 73 -6.40 4.75 -8.48
N LEU A 74 -7.50 5.46 -8.67
CA LEU A 74 -8.79 4.93 -9.09
C LEU A 74 -9.51 5.88 -10.04
N SER A 75 -10.36 5.32 -10.89
CA SER A 75 -11.32 6.09 -11.67
C SER A 75 -12.68 5.40 -11.68
N ILE A 76 -13.75 6.18 -11.43
CA ILE A 76 -15.13 5.70 -11.45
C ILE A 76 -15.77 6.19 -12.74
N LYS A 77 -16.35 5.25 -13.51
CA LYS A 77 -17.03 5.48 -14.77
C LYS A 77 -18.32 4.65 -14.81
N GLY A 78 -19.45 5.30 -14.55
CA GLY A 78 -20.73 4.59 -14.46
C GLY A 78 -20.71 3.57 -13.34
N ASP A 79 -21.02 2.32 -13.66
CA ASP A 79 -21.06 1.17 -12.78
C ASP A 79 -19.71 0.43 -12.61
N HIS A 80 -18.64 0.97 -13.22
CA HIS A 80 -17.31 0.40 -13.13
C HIS A 80 -16.37 1.28 -12.31
N ILE A 81 -15.52 0.63 -11.50
CA ILE A 81 -14.41 1.25 -10.82
C ILE A 81 -13.09 0.61 -11.31
N CYS A 82 -12.17 1.43 -11.71
CA CYS A 82 -10.87 0.99 -12.22
C CYS A 82 -9.79 1.37 -11.22
N PHE A 83 -9.06 0.37 -10.71
CA PHE A 83 -7.95 0.54 -9.76
C PHE A 83 -6.61 0.30 -10.43
N TYR A 84 -5.59 1.05 -10.00
CA TYR A 84 -4.21 0.73 -10.34
C TYR A 84 -3.64 -0.28 -9.34
N ASP A 85 -3.40 -1.52 -9.80
CA ASP A 85 -2.72 -2.55 -9.02
C ASP A 85 -1.21 -2.27 -8.99
N CYS A 86 -0.71 -1.85 -7.82
CA CYS A 86 0.70 -1.51 -7.63
C CYS A 86 1.64 -2.71 -7.77
N LEU A 87 1.18 -3.91 -7.43
CA LEU A 87 2.00 -5.11 -7.51
C LEU A 87 2.15 -5.59 -8.94
N ARG A 88 1.03 -5.61 -9.70
CA ARG A 88 1.00 -6.06 -11.09
C ARG A 88 1.28 -4.95 -12.10
N ARG A 89 1.36 -3.69 -11.64
CA ARG A 89 1.60 -2.49 -12.45
C ARG A 89 0.60 -2.32 -13.60
N LYS A 90 -0.67 -2.65 -13.37
CA LYS A 90 -1.72 -2.54 -14.37
C LYS A 90 -3.00 -2.00 -13.77
N TYR A 91 -3.86 -1.46 -14.63
CA TYR A 91 -5.22 -1.12 -14.26
C TYR A 91 -6.09 -2.37 -14.27
N THR A 92 -6.94 -2.48 -13.27
CA THR A 92 -7.93 -3.55 -13.14
C THR A 92 -9.29 -2.90 -12.97
N GLU A 93 -10.19 -3.18 -13.89
CA GLU A 93 -11.56 -2.69 -13.90
C GLU A 93 -12.48 -3.76 -13.30
N VAL A 94 -13.33 -3.32 -12.37
CA VAL A 94 -14.27 -4.17 -11.64
C VAL A 94 -15.60 -3.45 -11.48
N THR A 95 -16.68 -4.23 -11.42
CA THR A 95 -18.00 -3.73 -11.03
C THR A 95 -18.19 -3.86 -9.52
N ALA A 96 -19.21 -3.18 -8.96
CA ALA A 96 -19.51 -3.29 -7.52
C ALA A 96 -19.76 -4.74 -7.10
N ASP A 97 -20.41 -5.54 -7.95
CA ASP A 97 -20.73 -6.95 -7.69
C ASP A 97 -19.53 -7.87 -7.64
N GLU A 98 -18.44 -7.46 -8.27
CA GLU A 98 -17.22 -8.23 -8.28
C GLU A 98 -16.34 -7.97 -7.05
N ILE A 99 -16.65 -6.93 -6.25
CA ILE A 99 -15.91 -6.59 -5.04
C ILE A 99 -16.49 -7.39 -3.87
N GLU A 100 -15.69 -8.31 -3.34
CA GLU A 100 -16.04 -9.18 -2.21
C GLU A 100 -15.68 -8.57 -0.86
N GLY A 101 -14.69 -7.68 -0.84
CA GLY A 101 -14.26 -7.01 0.38
C GLY A 101 -13.03 -6.14 0.20
N ILE A 102 -12.80 -5.28 1.20
CA ILE A 102 -11.69 -4.35 1.26
C ILE A 102 -11.03 -4.50 2.62
N ASN A 103 -9.74 -4.80 2.65
CA ASN A 103 -8.98 -4.88 3.88
C ASN A 103 -7.77 -3.95 3.84
N ASP A 104 -7.63 -3.19 4.91
CA ASP A 104 -6.48 -2.31 5.13
C ASP A 104 -5.48 -3.03 6.02
N TYR A 105 -4.25 -3.15 5.53
CA TYR A 105 -3.14 -3.74 6.27
C TYR A 105 -2.17 -2.65 6.70
N ASN A 106 -2.18 -2.37 7.99
CA ASN A 106 -1.19 -1.50 8.62
C ASN A 106 -0.06 -2.37 9.17
N TYR A 107 1.02 -2.48 8.42
CA TYR A 107 2.22 -3.12 8.93
C TYR A 107 3.01 -2.08 9.72
N TYR A 108 3.28 -2.34 11.00
CA TYR A 108 4.06 -1.47 11.89
C TYR A 108 5.39 -0.97 11.32
N PHE A 109 5.89 -1.65 10.31
CA PHE A 109 7.17 -1.36 9.66
C PHE A 109 7.04 -0.71 8.27
N VAL A 110 5.83 -0.51 7.78
CA VAL A 110 5.55 0.11 6.48
C VAL A 110 4.91 1.47 6.74
N PRO A 111 5.49 2.59 6.27
CA PRO A 111 5.02 3.94 6.59
C PRO A 111 3.72 4.31 5.87
N PHE A 112 3.08 3.37 5.22
CA PHE A 112 1.81 3.56 4.53
C PHE A 112 0.98 2.28 4.56
N ILE A 113 -0.31 2.45 4.54
CA ILE A 113 -1.27 1.35 4.55
C ILE A 113 -1.32 0.72 3.17
N VAL A 114 -1.22 -0.59 3.15
CA VAL A 114 -1.48 -1.41 1.96
C VAL A 114 -2.93 -1.82 2.02
N GLN A 115 -3.72 -1.41 1.03
CA GLN A 115 -5.10 -1.83 0.89
C GLN A 115 -5.19 -2.97 -0.12
N ILE A 116 -5.86 -4.02 0.27
CA ILE A 116 -6.15 -5.17 -0.61
C ILE A 116 -7.65 -5.20 -0.88
N ILE A 117 -7.99 -5.08 -2.15
CA ILE A 117 -9.36 -5.20 -2.62
C ILE A 117 -9.52 -6.63 -3.14
N TYR A 118 -10.39 -7.37 -2.50
CA TYR A 118 -10.74 -8.74 -2.88
C TYR A 118 -11.85 -8.68 -3.91
N THR A 119 -11.64 -9.37 -5.02
CA THR A 119 -12.62 -9.43 -6.10
C THR A 119 -12.79 -10.87 -6.59
N THR A 120 -13.90 -11.16 -7.25
CA THR A 120 -14.15 -12.45 -7.90
C THR A 120 -13.05 -12.84 -8.91
N LYS A 121 -12.33 -11.84 -9.44
CA LYS A 121 -11.22 -12.02 -10.39
C LYS A 121 -9.84 -12.10 -9.72
N GLY A 122 -9.77 -11.94 -8.40
CA GLY A 122 -8.54 -11.99 -7.62
C GLY A 122 -8.33 -10.77 -6.73
N ARG A 123 -7.08 -10.55 -6.31
CA ARG A 123 -6.72 -9.47 -5.37
C ARG A 123 -6.08 -8.31 -6.12
N ILE A 124 -6.44 -7.08 -5.73
CA ILE A 124 -5.87 -5.84 -6.24
C ILE A 124 -5.13 -5.17 -5.08
N PHE A 125 -3.86 -4.82 -5.28
CA PHE A 125 -3.01 -4.20 -4.26
C PHE A 125 -2.88 -2.70 -4.54
N THR A 126 -3.30 -1.87 -3.58
CA THR A 126 -3.31 -0.41 -3.72
C THR A 126 -2.67 0.27 -2.51
N LEU A 127 -2.30 1.54 -2.68
CA LEU A 127 -1.64 2.36 -1.66
C LEU A 127 -2.41 3.67 -1.45
N PRO A 128 -3.57 3.64 -0.78
CA PRO A 128 -4.46 4.80 -0.67
C PRO A 128 -3.82 6.00 0.04
N GLY A 129 -2.94 5.75 1.02
CA GLY A 129 -2.23 6.80 1.74
C GLY A 129 -1.27 7.63 0.90
N LEU A 130 -0.96 7.20 -0.33
CA LEU A 130 -0.12 7.92 -1.29
C LEU A 130 -0.93 8.72 -2.33
N THR A 131 -2.23 8.87 -2.11
CA THR A 131 -3.10 9.66 -2.99
C THR A 131 -3.20 11.12 -2.54
N ASN A 132 -3.74 11.98 -3.41
CA ASN A 132 -4.02 13.37 -3.07
C ASN A 132 -5.12 13.52 -2.00
N GLU A 133 -6.07 12.58 -1.98
CA GLU A 133 -7.22 12.61 -1.08
C GLU A 133 -6.93 11.99 0.30
N GLY A 134 -5.88 11.20 0.40
CA GLY A 134 -5.58 10.44 1.61
C GLY A 134 -6.44 9.18 1.74
N GLN A 135 -6.05 8.32 2.68
CA GLN A 135 -6.65 7.00 2.82
C GLN A 135 -8.13 7.03 3.22
N GLU A 136 -8.47 7.81 4.25
CA GLU A 136 -9.83 7.84 4.79
C GLU A 136 -10.83 8.25 3.72
N ARG A 137 -10.51 9.32 2.99
CA ARG A 137 -11.37 9.82 1.93
C ARG A 137 -11.49 8.85 0.74
N VAL A 138 -10.40 8.17 0.40
CA VAL A 138 -10.41 7.14 -0.64
C VAL A 138 -11.31 5.98 -0.25
N THR A 139 -11.19 5.51 0.98
CA THR A 139 -12.01 4.41 1.50
C THR A 139 -13.50 4.80 1.53
N GLU A 140 -13.82 6.00 1.97
CA GLU A 140 -15.18 6.54 1.94
C GLU A 140 -15.77 6.54 0.52
N ILE A 141 -15.02 7.04 -0.46
CA ILE A 141 -15.45 7.07 -1.86
C ILE A 141 -15.73 5.69 -2.43
N ILE A 142 -14.93 4.68 -2.06
CA ILE A 142 -15.16 3.31 -2.51
C ILE A 142 -16.44 2.75 -1.86
N TYR A 143 -16.66 2.99 -0.58
CA TYR A 143 -17.89 2.57 0.09
C TYR A 143 -19.13 3.29 -0.44
N ASP A 144 -19.03 4.58 -0.74
CA ASP A 144 -20.12 5.32 -1.39
C ASP A 144 -20.48 4.72 -2.75
N PHE A 145 -19.48 4.35 -3.55
CA PHE A 145 -19.69 3.68 -4.83
C PHE A 145 -20.41 2.33 -4.65
N LEU A 146 -20.00 1.51 -3.70
CA LEU A 146 -20.64 0.22 -3.41
C LEU A 146 -22.09 0.41 -2.94
N TYR A 147 -22.33 1.36 -2.04
CA TYR A 147 -23.67 1.66 -1.54
C TYR A 147 -24.62 2.16 -2.63
N GLN A 148 -24.15 3.02 -3.54
CA GLN A 148 -24.97 3.49 -4.64
C GLN A 148 -25.35 2.34 -5.60
N ALA A 149 -24.41 1.45 -5.89
CA ALA A 149 -24.66 0.28 -6.73
C ALA A 149 -25.68 -0.69 -6.11
N GLU A 150 -25.65 -0.89 -4.80
CA GLU A 150 -26.63 -1.72 -4.08
C GLU A 150 -28.03 -1.09 -4.12
N LYS A 151 -28.11 0.21 -3.88
CA LYS A 151 -29.39 0.94 -3.94
C LYS A 151 -30.05 0.89 -5.32
N GLU A 152 -29.27 1.05 -6.39
CA GLU A 152 -29.78 0.95 -7.76
C GLU A 152 -30.33 -0.43 -8.09
N LYS A 153 -29.80 -1.50 -7.49
CA LYS A 153 -30.32 -2.86 -7.64
C LYS A 153 -31.65 -3.02 -6.94
N ASP A 154 -31.78 -2.53 -5.73
CA ASP A 154 -33.01 -2.64 -4.95
C ASP A 154 -34.16 -1.88 -5.64
N GLU A 155 -33.87 -0.69 -6.19
CA GLU A 155 -34.88 0.08 -6.95
C GLU A 155 -35.34 -0.66 -8.22
N LYS A 156 -34.41 -1.34 -8.93
CA LYS A 156 -34.75 -2.13 -10.11
C LYS A 156 -35.60 -3.38 -9.76
N HIS A 157 -35.35 -4.00 -8.62
CA HIS A 157 -36.14 -5.16 -8.16
C HIS A 157 -37.53 -4.77 -7.65
N THR A 158 -37.71 -3.56 -7.16
CA THR A 158 -38.99 -3.06 -6.64
C THR A 158 -39.92 -2.56 -7.76
N THR A 159 -39.41 -2.33 -8.97
CA THR A 159 -40.17 -1.77 -10.10
C THR A 159 -40.68 -2.82 -11.08
N ILE A 160 -40.54 -4.13 -10.76
CA ILE A 160 -41.12 -5.20 -11.58
C ILE A 160 -42.53 -5.48 -11.05
N PRO A 161 -43.59 -5.16 -11.82
CA PRO A 161 -44.97 -5.39 -11.42
C PRO A 161 -45.35 -6.87 -11.38
#